data_fab579dd716b1da108eee107d8b8cef5
#
_entry.id   fab579dd716b1da108eee107d8b8cef5
#
_cell.length_a   1.000
_cell.length_b   1.000
_cell.length_c   1.000
_cell.angle_alpha   90.00
_cell.angle_beta   90.00
_cell.angle_gamma   90.00
#
_symmetry.space_group_name_H-M   'P 1'
#
loop_
_entity.id
_entity.type
_entity.pdbx_description
1 polymer ?
#
loop_
_entity_poly.entity_id
_entity_poly.type
_entity_poly.pdbx_seq_one_letter_code
_entity_poly.pdbx_strand_id
1 'polypeptide(L)'
;MTTNIAPLLTTDDLIALPDDGNTYELIEGELIVSSAPTVTHQRVIANLLYLIHRYLDENPRGEVLPTPGVIFDRHNSVIPDLVFLTNEQLGQVGGESHIRLAPALAVEVVSPGRENARRDRVKKLRVYGKFGVGEYWVADPESRTVEIYRPADGALALVATVGGDEEITSPRLPGFACRAARVFG
;
A
#
# COMPACT_ATOMS: atom_id res chain seq x y z
N MET A 1 37.33 -12.45 6.45
CA MET A 1 36.36 -11.52 7.08
C MET A 1 35.01 -12.21 7.05
N THR A 2 34.54 -12.70 8.19
CA THR A 2 33.20 -13.31 8.32
C THR A 2 32.18 -12.20 8.33
N THR A 3 31.45 -12.04 7.24
CA THR A 3 30.30 -11.15 7.17
C THR A 3 29.25 -11.73 8.13
N ASN A 4 29.05 -11.08 9.25
CA ASN A 4 27.99 -11.46 10.20
C ASN A 4 26.66 -11.01 9.56
N ILE A 5 26.03 -11.87 8.76
CA ILE A 5 24.73 -11.62 8.19
C ILE A 5 23.74 -11.84 9.35
N ALA A 6 23.12 -10.77 9.83
CA ALA A 6 22.05 -10.90 10.82
C ALA A 6 20.95 -11.82 10.24
N PRO A 7 20.39 -12.75 11.05
CA PRO A 7 19.32 -13.61 10.57
C PRO A 7 18.12 -12.78 10.11
N LEU A 8 17.50 -13.18 9.00
CA LEU A 8 16.27 -12.55 8.53
C LEU A 8 15.16 -12.79 9.54
N LEU A 9 14.44 -11.75 9.90
CA LEU A 9 13.29 -11.84 10.79
C LEU A 9 12.09 -12.46 10.07
N THR A 10 11.20 -13.01 10.87
CA THR A 10 9.98 -13.69 10.42
C THR A 10 8.74 -13.01 11.00
N THR A 11 7.58 -13.35 10.47
CA THR A 11 6.28 -12.89 11.00
C THR A 11 6.06 -13.34 12.44
N ASP A 12 6.64 -14.48 12.87
CA ASP A 12 6.56 -14.92 14.26
C ASP A 12 7.39 -14.02 15.18
N ASP A 13 8.56 -13.56 14.71
CA ASP A 13 9.37 -12.56 15.42
C ASP A 13 8.63 -11.23 15.53
N LEU A 14 7.88 -10.83 14.48
CA LEU A 14 7.09 -9.61 14.47
C LEU A 14 5.98 -9.62 15.54
N ILE A 15 5.31 -10.77 15.71
CA ILE A 15 4.25 -10.95 16.73
C ILE A 15 4.81 -10.83 18.16
N ALA A 16 6.08 -11.15 18.35
CA ALA A 16 6.74 -11.07 19.65
C ALA A 16 7.20 -9.67 20.04
N LEU A 17 7.07 -8.68 19.13
CA LEU A 17 7.44 -7.29 19.41
C LEU A 17 6.46 -6.64 20.39
N PRO A 18 6.92 -5.65 21.18
CA PRO A 18 6.07 -4.96 22.15
C PRO A 18 5.00 -4.11 21.45
N ASP A 19 3.83 -4.00 22.09
CA ASP A 19 2.83 -2.99 21.75
C ASP A 19 3.24 -1.66 22.42
N ASP A 20 4.08 -0.92 21.73
CA ASP A 20 4.66 0.35 22.22
C ASP A 20 4.17 1.58 21.43
N GLY A 21 3.14 1.37 20.59
CA GLY A 21 2.54 2.40 19.75
C GLY A 21 3.30 2.67 18.44
N ASN A 22 4.37 1.91 18.15
CA ASN A 22 5.02 1.91 16.85
C ASN A 22 4.31 0.94 15.88
N THR A 23 4.44 1.23 14.59
CA THR A 23 4.03 0.31 13.52
C THR A 23 5.24 -0.48 13.05
N TYR A 24 5.09 -1.80 13.01
CA TYR A 24 6.14 -2.73 12.62
C TYR A 24 5.77 -3.42 11.32
N GLU A 25 6.66 -3.36 10.34
CA GLU A 25 6.52 -4.04 9.06
C GLU A 25 7.76 -4.91 8.81
N LEU A 26 7.60 -5.96 8.02
CA LEU A 26 8.68 -6.83 7.61
C LEU A 26 8.77 -6.84 6.10
N ILE A 27 9.90 -6.41 5.56
CA ILE A 27 10.16 -6.36 4.12
C ILE A 27 11.42 -7.16 3.83
N GLU A 28 11.27 -8.30 3.15
CA GLU A 28 12.37 -9.22 2.83
C GLU A 28 13.17 -9.63 4.09
N GLY A 29 12.48 -9.79 5.25
CA GLY A 29 13.08 -10.13 6.53
C GLY A 29 13.77 -8.97 7.25
N GLU A 30 13.72 -7.75 6.72
CA GLU A 30 14.19 -6.53 7.37
C GLU A 30 13.06 -5.86 8.13
N LEU A 31 13.27 -5.59 9.42
CA LEU A 31 12.31 -4.87 10.26
C LEU A 31 12.29 -3.39 9.91
N ILE A 32 11.12 -2.89 9.61
CA ILE A 32 10.84 -1.48 9.42
C ILE A 32 9.98 -0.99 10.58
N VAL A 33 10.43 0.03 11.26
CA VAL A 33 9.70 0.65 12.37
C VAL A 33 9.26 2.05 11.93
N SER A 34 7.98 2.32 12.03
CA SER A 34 7.39 3.61 11.68
C SER A 34 6.72 4.24 12.90
N SER A 35 6.95 5.53 13.07
CA SER A 35 6.27 6.35 14.06
C SER A 35 4.91 6.84 13.54
N ALA A 36 4.16 7.53 14.41
CA ALA A 36 2.86 8.11 14.04
C ALA A 36 2.98 9.00 12.78
N PRO A 37 2.03 8.87 11.83
CA PRO A 37 2.03 9.62 10.57
C PRO A 37 1.72 11.11 10.79
N THR A 38 2.13 11.94 9.82
CA THR A 38 1.84 13.39 9.86
C THR A 38 0.37 13.68 9.52
N VAL A 39 -0.11 14.86 9.90
CA VAL A 39 -1.47 15.33 9.54
C VAL A 39 -1.66 15.37 8.02
N THR A 40 -0.64 15.79 7.26
CA THR A 40 -0.70 15.84 5.79
C THR A 40 -0.86 14.44 5.20
N HIS A 41 -0.09 13.47 5.69
CA HIS A 41 -0.22 12.07 5.29
C HIS A 41 -1.64 11.53 5.54
N GLN A 42 -2.16 11.73 6.76
CA GLN A 42 -3.51 11.29 7.12
C GLN A 42 -4.61 11.97 6.31
N ARG A 43 -4.42 13.24 5.93
CA ARG A 43 -5.38 13.95 5.06
C ARG A 43 -5.45 13.32 3.66
N VAL A 44 -4.30 12.94 3.10
CA VAL A 44 -4.26 12.28 1.79
C VAL A 44 -4.95 10.90 1.84
N ILE A 45 -4.70 10.12 2.90
CA ILE A 45 -5.40 8.84 3.12
C ILE A 45 -6.92 9.06 3.21
N ALA A 46 -7.36 10.02 4.03
CA ALA A 46 -8.77 10.31 4.21
C ALA A 46 -9.46 10.74 2.90
N ASN A 47 -8.79 11.56 2.08
CA ASN A 47 -9.33 11.97 0.79
C ASN A 47 -9.43 10.80 -0.20
N LEU A 48 -8.39 9.98 -0.32
CA LEU A 48 -8.40 8.78 -1.17
C LEU A 48 -9.47 7.79 -0.73
N LEU A 49 -9.54 7.50 0.58
CA LEU A 49 -10.54 6.62 1.16
C LEU A 49 -11.96 7.11 0.83
N TYR A 50 -12.24 8.40 1.03
CA TYR A 50 -13.54 9.01 0.71
C TYR A 50 -13.87 8.90 -0.78
N LEU A 51 -12.91 9.22 -1.68
CA LEU A 51 -13.13 9.20 -3.13
C LEU A 51 -13.42 7.78 -3.63
N ILE A 52 -12.68 6.78 -3.12
CA ILE A 52 -12.89 5.38 -3.50
C ILE A 52 -14.20 4.84 -2.88
N HIS A 53 -14.50 5.14 -1.61
CA HIS A 53 -15.75 4.74 -0.98
C HIS A 53 -16.96 5.28 -1.72
N ARG A 54 -16.98 6.58 -2.04
CA ARG A 54 -18.06 7.19 -2.79
C ARG A 54 -18.30 6.52 -4.14
N TYR A 55 -17.24 6.09 -4.83
CA TYR A 55 -17.37 5.32 -6.06
C TYR A 55 -17.96 3.93 -5.79
N LEU A 56 -17.52 3.25 -4.72
CA LEU A 56 -17.97 1.90 -4.38
C LEU A 56 -19.44 1.87 -3.90
N ASP A 57 -19.95 2.94 -3.32
CA ASP A 57 -21.37 3.07 -2.96
C ASP A 57 -22.29 2.93 -4.18
N GLU A 58 -21.86 3.46 -5.33
CA GLU A 58 -22.58 3.36 -6.61
C GLU A 58 -22.19 2.11 -7.41
N ASN A 59 -21.03 1.53 -7.13
CA ASN A 59 -20.42 0.41 -7.84
C ASN A 59 -19.91 -0.66 -6.86
N PRO A 60 -20.79 -1.50 -6.28
CA PRO A 60 -20.45 -2.44 -5.19
C PRO A 60 -19.60 -3.62 -5.69
N ARG A 61 -18.30 -3.38 -5.93
CA ARG A 61 -17.34 -4.34 -6.50
C ARG A 61 -16.35 -4.90 -5.48
N GLY A 62 -16.38 -4.42 -4.25
CA GLY A 62 -15.44 -4.78 -3.20
C GLY A 62 -15.42 -3.74 -2.09
N GLU A 63 -14.34 -3.69 -1.35
CA GLU A 63 -14.17 -2.80 -0.21
C GLU A 63 -12.77 -2.17 -0.21
N VAL A 64 -12.68 -0.90 0.21
CA VAL A 64 -11.42 -0.23 0.48
C VAL A 64 -11.19 -0.18 1.99
N LEU A 65 -10.03 -0.68 2.44
CA LEU A 65 -9.68 -0.80 3.85
C LEU A 65 -8.45 0.07 4.16
N PRO A 66 -8.50 0.91 5.20
CA PRO A 66 -7.33 1.66 5.66
C PRO A 66 -6.45 0.80 6.58
N THR A 67 -5.14 0.88 6.36
CA THR A 67 -4.09 0.30 7.21
C THR A 67 -4.27 -1.17 7.63
N PRO A 68 -4.70 -2.08 6.74
CA PRO A 68 -4.83 -3.49 7.11
C PRO A 68 -3.46 -4.16 7.14
N GLY A 69 -3.28 -5.14 8.03
CA GLY A 69 -2.12 -6.03 7.97
C GLY A 69 -2.20 -6.98 6.78
N VAL A 70 -1.18 -7.01 5.93
CA VAL A 70 -1.05 -7.89 4.77
C VAL A 70 0.19 -8.77 4.95
N ILE A 71 0.00 -10.09 5.04
CA ILE A 71 1.06 -11.07 5.19
C ILE A 71 1.19 -11.85 3.89
N PHE A 72 2.27 -11.65 3.15
CA PHE A 72 2.53 -12.36 1.91
C PHE A 72 3.25 -13.70 2.12
N ASP A 73 4.27 -13.70 3.00
CA ASP A 73 5.00 -14.88 3.41
C ASP A 73 5.64 -14.66 4.80
N ARG A 74 6.45 -15.62 5.25
CA ARG A 74 7.12 -15.54 6.57
C ARG A 74 8.08 -14.36 6.74
N HIS A 75 8.51 -13.71 5.66
CA HIS A 75 9.49 -12.62 5.65
C HIS A 75 8.93 -11.30 5.11
N ASN A 76 7.65 -11.29 4.74
CA ASN A 76 7.00 -10.11 4.18
C ASN A 76 5.62 -9.93 4.82
N SER A 77 5.55 -8.98 5.75
CA SER A 77 4.33 -8.52 6.43
C SER A 77 4.33 -7.00 6.41
N VAL A 78 3.37 -6.40 5.73
CA VAL A 78 3.28 -4.97 5.50
C VAL A 78 1.94 -4.41 5.94
N ILE A 79 1.89 -3.11 6.15
CA ILE A 79 0.67 -2.38 6.49
C ILE A 79 0.51 -1.25 5.47
N PRO A 80 -0.10 -1.52 4.29
CA PRO A 80 -0.39 -0.49 3.31
C PRO A 80 -1.32 0.58 3.88
N ASP A 81 -1.16 1.83 3.44
CA ASP A 81 -2.06 2.90 3.89
C ASP A 81 -3.51 2.65 3.48
N LEU A 82 -3.74 2.13 2.24
CA LEU A 82 -5.03 1.64 1.79
C LEU A 82 -4.85 0.37 0.95
N VAL A 83 -5.83 -0.53 1.02
CA VAL A 83 -6.00 -1.59 0.03
C VAL A 83 -7.42 -1.61 -0.50
N PHE A 84 -7.59 -1.99 -1.76
CA PHE A 84 -8.88 -2.37 -2.31
C PHE A 84 -8.88 -3.88 -2.55
N LEU A 85 -9.90 -4.54 -2.00
CA LEU A 85 -10.20 -5.95 -2.21
C LEU A 85 -11.49 -6.08 -3.03
N THR A 86 -11.47 -6.93 -4.05
CA THR A 86 -12.69 -7.29 -4.79
C THR A 86 -13.63 -8.13 -3.92
N ASN A 87 -14.91 -8.25 -4.29
CA ASN A 87 -15.86 -9.13 -3.60
C ASN A 87 -15.36 -10.59 -3.52
N GLU A 88 -14.69 -11.08 -4.56
CA GLU A 88 -14.08 -12.40 -4.57
C GLU A 88 -12.97 -12.52 -3.51
N GLN A 89 -12.08 -11.53 -3.45
CA GLN A 89 -10.99 -11.47 -2.47
C GLN A 89 -11.52 -11.36 -1.03
N LEU A 90 -12.58 -10.58 -0.81
CA LEU A 90 -13.24 -10.49 0.50
C LEU A 90 -13.80 -11.84 0.94
N GLY A 91 -14.39 -12.60 0.03
CA GLY A 91 -14.83 -13.97 0.29
C GLY A 91 -13.70 -14.91 0.68
N GLN A 92 -12.50 -14.72 0.14
CA GLN A 92 -11.30 -15.52 0.49
C GLN A 92 -10.70 -15.10 1.84
N VAL A 93 -10.71 -13.80 2.18
CA VAL A 93 -10.25 -13.31 3.48
C VAL A 93 -11.15 -13.80 4.60
N GLY A 94 -12.47 -13.82 4.38
CA GLY A 94 -13.44 -14.30 5.35
C GLY A 94 -13.31 -13.62 6.72
N GLY A 95 -13.15 -14.40 7.77
CA GLY A 95 -12.97 -13.92 9.16
C GLY A 95 -11.52 -13.82 9.63
N GLU A 96 -10.54 -13.88 8.73
CA GLU A 96 -9.13 -13.80 9.07
C GLU A 96 -8.75 -12.43 9.65
N SER A 97 -7.83 -12.41 10.61
CA SER A 97 -7.34 -11.16 11.22
C SER A 97 -6.40 -10.36 10.32
N HIS A 98 -5.84 -10.99 9.29
CA HIS A 98 -4.89 -10.41 8.34
C HIS A 98 -5.22 -10.85 6.92
N ILE A 99 -4.93 -9.98 5.95
CA ILE A 99 -5.02 -10.33 4.54
C ILE A 99 -3.84 -11.22 4.17
N ARG A 100 -4.11 -12.43 3.64
CA ARG A 100 -3.08 -13.39 3.20
C ARG A 100 -3.09 -13.64 1.70
N LEU A 101 -3.51 -12.64 0.95
CA LEU A 101 -3.53 -12.63 -0.51
C LEU A 101 -3.04 -11.28 -1.04
N ALA A 102 -2.67 -11.23 -2.31
CA ALA A 102 -2.30 -9.99 -2.96
C ALA A 102 -3.54 -9.15 -3.26
N PRO A 103 -3.68 -7.93 -2.72
CA PRO A 103 -4.84 -7.08 -2.98
C PRO A 103 -4.94 -6.66 -4.46
N ALA A 104 -6.15 -6.35 -4.91
CA ALA A 104 -6.37 -5.83 -6.26
C ALA A 104 -5.69 -4.47 -6.46
N LEU A 105 -5.66 -3.61 -5.42
CA LEU A 105 -4.93 -2.35 -5.38
C LEU A 105 -4.33 -2.15 -4.00
N ALA A 106 -3.07 -1.72 -3.94
CA ALA A 106 -2.42 -1.19 -2.75
C ALA A 106 -2.07 0.28 -2.97
N VAL A 107 -2.17 1.09 -1.92
CA VAL A 107 -1.81 2.51 -1.95
C VAL A 107 -0.90 2.82 -0.78
N GLU A 108 0.17 3.56 -1.05
CA GLU A 108 1.06 4.14 -0.05
C GLU A 108 1.10 5.66 -0.21
N VAL A 109 1.10 6.36 0.90
CA VAL A 109 1.29 7.81 0.96
C VAL A 109 2.69 8.07 1.48
N VAL A 110 3.51 8.74 0.69
CA VAL A 110 4.91 8.97 1.06
C VAL A 110 5.00 9.83 2.32
N SER A 111 5.67 9.30 3.35
CA SER A 111 6.06 10.06 4.51
C SER A 111 7.31 10.89 4.23
N PRO A 112 7.50 12.07 4.88
CA PRO A 112 8.69 12.89 4.68
C PRO A 112 9.99 12.12 4.92
N GLY A 113 10.99 12.39 4.08
CA GLY A 113 12.36 11.84 4.21
C GLY A 113 12.70 10.83 3.10
N ARG A 114 13.98 10.84 2.71
CA ARG A 114 14.51 10.04 1.60
C ARG A 114 14.34 8.52 1.81
N GLU A 115 14.52 8.05 3.03
CA GLU A 115 14.40 6.62 3.35
C GLU A 115 12.95 6.13 3.22
N ASN A 116 11.97 6.95 3.65
CA ASN A 116 10.56 6.63 3.48
C ASN A 116 10.17 6.56 2.00
N ALA A 117 10.55 7.59 1.22
CA ALA A 117 10.32 7.61 -0.22
C ALA A 117 10.98 6.42 -0.94
N ARG A 118 12.22 6.03 -0.53
CA ARG A 118 12.91 4.86 -1.08
C ARG A 118 12.21 3.56 -0.69
N ARG A 119 11.70 3.44 0.55
CA ARG A 119 10.95 2.27 0.99
C ARG A 119 9.75 2.04 0.09
N ASP A 120 8.93 3.06 -0.13
CA ASP A 120 7.69 2.92 -0.87
C ASP A 120 7.94 2.73 -2.38
N ARG A 121 8.85 3.53 -2.98
CA ARG A 121 9.17 3.47 -4.42
C ARG A 121 10.09 2.33 -4.83
N VAL A 122 10.77 1.65 -3.90
CA VAL A 122 11.72 0.57 -4.24
C VAL A 122 11.41 -0.71 -3.50
N LYS A 123 11.40 -0.71 -2.15
CA LYS A 123 11.24 -1.94 -1.37
C LYS A 123 9.82 -2.49 -1.48
N LYS A 124 8.81 -1.68 -1.17
CA LYS A 124 7.40 -2.11 -1.27
C LYS A 124 6.99 -2.38 -2.72
N LEU A 125 7.42 -1.55 -3.67
CA LEU A 125 7.19 -1.79 -5.10
C LEU A 125 7.65 -3.19 -5.53
N ARG A 126 8.86 -3.60 -5.11
CA ARG A 126 9.40 -4.93 -5.41
C ARG A 126 8.58 -6.05 -4.75
N VAL A 127 8.25 -5.89 -3.48
CA VAL A 127 7.44 -6.88 -2.75
C VAL A 127 6.06 -7.02 -3.38
N TYR A 128 5.37 -5.91 -3.63
CA TYR A 128 4.05 -5.94 -4.25
C TYR A 128 4.07 -6.57 -5.66
N GLY A 129 5.09 -6.28 -6.46
CA GLY A 129 5.29 -6.92 -7.76
C GLY A 129 5.53 -8.41 -7.65
N LYS A 130 6.43 -8.83 -6.75
CA LYS A 130 6.76 -10.25 -6.50
C LYS A 130 5.53 -11.08 -6.12
N PHE A 131 4.64 -10.53 -5.31
CA PHE A 131 3.46 -11.24 -4.81
C PHE A 131 2.20 -11.02 -5.64
N GLY A 132 2.27 -10.24 -6.74
CA GLY A 132 1.19 -10.13 -7.71
C GLY A 132 0.08 -9.16 -7.31
N VAL A 133 0.40 -8.11 -6.55
CA VAL A 133 -0.53 -6.98 -6.33
C VAL A 133 -1.00 -6.43 -7.67
N GLY A 134 -2.31 -6.27 -7.82
CA GLY A 134 -2.92 -5.99 -9.11
C GLY A 134 -2.67 -4.59 -9.65
N GLU A 135 -2.51 -3.61 -8.77
CA GLU A 135 -2.12 -2.21 -9.06
C GLU A 135 -1.52 -1.60 -7.80
N TYR A 136 -0.58 -0.68 -7.96
CA TYR A 136 0.06 -0.01 -6.85
C TYR A 136 0.11 1.50 -7.10
N TRP A 137 -0.33 2.29 -6.14
CA TRP A 137 -0.26 3.74 -6.19
C TRP A 137 0.67 4.28 -5.11
N VAL A 138 1.50 5.25 -5.48
CA VAL A 138 2.34 6.01 -4.54
C VAL A 138 1.90 7.47 -4.62
N ALA A 139 1.19 7.93 -3.59
CA ALA A 139 0.76 9.31 -3.46
C ALA A 139 1.83 10.12 -2.70
N ASP A 140 2.38 11.13 -3.35
CA ASP A 140 3.41 11.99 -2.77
C ASP A 140 2.85 13.38 -2.44
N PRO A 141 2.67 13.70 -1.16
CA PRO A 141 2.14 15.00 -0.74
C PRO A 141 3.06 16.18 -1.07
N GLU A 142 4.39 15.96 -1.18
CA GLU A 142 5.35 17.02 -1.47
C GLU A 142 5.27 17.46 -2.93
N SER A 143 5.31 16.51 -3.86
CA SER A 143 5.15 16.78 -5.29
C SER A 143 3.70 16.96 -5.72
N ARG A 144 2.72 16.56 -4.87
CA ARG A 144 1.28 16.53 -5.14
C ARG A 144 0.95 15.70 -6.40
N THR A 145 1.61 14.53 -6.51
CA THR A 145 1.44 13.59 -7.62
C THR A 145 1.11 12.19 -7.11
N VAL A 146 0.46 11.40 -7.95
CA VAL A 146 0.24 9.96 -7.75
C VAL A 146 0.95 9.20 -8.86
N GLU A 147 1.91 8.37 -8.47
CA GLU A 147 2.55 7.41 -9.36
C GLU A 147 1.70 6.13 -9.39
N ILE A 148 1.38 5.66 -10.59
CA ILE A 148 0.54 4.48 -10.83
C ILE A 148 1.41 3.40 -11.45
N TYR A 149 1.48 2.24 -10.77
CA TYR A 149 2.25 1.08 -11.21
C TYR A 149 1.29 -0.08 -11.51
N ARG A 150 1.55 -0.79 -12.61
CA ARG A 150 0.76 -1.97 -13.04
C ARG A 150 1.66 -3.14 -13.38
N PRO A 151 1.14 -4.39 -13.30
CA PRO A 151 1.89 -5.57 -13.68
C PRO A 151 2.39 -5.51 -15.12
N ALA A 152 3.69 -5.74 -15.29
CA ALA A 152 4.38 -5.90 -16.56
C ALA A 152 5.56 -6.86 -16.37
N ASP A 153 5.64 -7.91 -17.19
CA ASP A 153 6.76 -8.88 -17.21
C ASP A 153 7.16 -9.44 -15.82
N GLY A 154 6.15 -9.72 -14.96
CA GLY A 154 6.37 -10.31 -13.64
C GLY A 154 6.80 -9.31 -12.55
N ALA A 155 6.76 -8.01 -12.84
CA ALA A 155 7.03 -6.93 -11.91
C ALA A 155 5.91 -5.86 -11.98
N LEU A 156 6.01 -4.83 -11.15
CA LEU A 156 5.19 -3.62 -11.29
C LEU A 156 6.02 -2.55 -12.02
N ALA A 157 5.46 -2.02 -13.11
CA ALA A 157 6.07 -0.94 -13.89
C ALA A 157 5.25 0.35 -13.76
N LEU A 158 5.93 1.50 -13.73
CA LEU A 158 5.30 2.82 -13.74
C LEU A 158 4.57 3.02 -15.08
N VAL A 159 3.27 3.27 -15.02
CA VAL A 159 2.44 3.53 -16.21
C VAL A 159 1.98 4.99 -16.32
N ALA A 160 1.91 5.71 -15.20
CA ALA A 160 1.57 7.13 -15.17
C ALA A 160 2.09 7.80 -13.90
N THR A 161 2.36 9.08 -14.00
CA THR A 161 2.50 9.99 -12.86
C THR A 161 1.55 11.14 -13.13
N VAL A 162 0.53 11.29 -12.30
CA VAL A 162 -0.56 12.27 -12.48
C VAL A 162 -0.58 13.29 -11.35
N GLY A 163 -0.86 14.54 -11.69
CA GLY A 163 -0.94 15.65 -10.74
C GLY A 163 -1.94 16.71 -11.20
N GLY A 164 -2.24 17.68 -10.34
CA GLY A 164 -3.15 18.77 -10.66
C GLY A 164 -4.52 18.31 -11.14
N ASP A 165 -4.93 18.74 -12.33
CA ASP A 165 -6.23 18.42 -12.93
C ASP A 165 -6.27 17.10 -13.70
N GLU A 166 -5.14 16.39 -13.82
CA GLU A 166 -5.09 15.08 -14.44
C GLU A 166 -5.90 14.05 -13.63
N GLU A 167 -6.50 13.09 -14.32
CA GLU A 167 -7.35 12.10 -13.70
C GLU A 167 -6.59 10.82 -13.29
N ILE A 168 -6.81 10.40 -12.05
CA ILE A 168 -6.45 9.07 -11.58
C ILE A 168 -7.56 8.12 -12.02
N THR A 169 -7.19 7.09 -12.78
CA THR A 169 -8.08 6.02 -13.22
C THR A 169 -7.46 4.66 -12.93
N SER A 170 -8.30 3.63 -12.74
CA SER A 170 -7.84 2.28 -12.43
C SER A 170 -8.64 1.22 -13.19
N PRO A 171 -8.00 0.25 -13.83
CA PRO A 171 -8.69 -0.93 -14.35
C PRO A 171 -9.22 -1.84 -13.23
N ARG A 172 -8.74 -1.68 -12.00
CA ARG A 172 -9.26 -2.41 -10.81
C ARG A 172 -10.55 -1.79 -10.28
N LEU A 173 -10.80 -0.52 -10.61
CA LEU A 173 -12.00 0.24 -10.30
C LEU A 173 -12.61 0.78 -11.61
N PRO A 174 -13.23 -0.06 -12.46
CA PRO A 174 -13.71 0.32 -13.79
C PRO A 174 -14.73 1.47 -13.74
N GLY A 175 -14.42 2.59 -14.37
CA GLY A 175 -15.24 3.81 -14.35
C GLY A 175 -14.90 4.77 -13.19
N PHE A 176 -14.00 4.39 -12.29
CA PHE A 176 -13.44 5.35 -11.33
C PHE A 176 -12.57 6.37 -12.05
N ALA A 177 -12.84 7.64 -11.78
CA ALA A 177 -12.01 8.76 -12.19
C ALA A 177 -12.08 9.87 -11.14
N CYS A 178 -10.93 10.38 -10.73
CA CYS A 178 -10.86 11.56 -9.87
C CYS A 178 -9.64 12.40 -10.23
N ARG A 179 -9.78 13.74 -10.15
CA ARG A 179 -8.63 14.64 -10.34
C ARG A 179 -7.61 14.46 -9.22
N ALA A 180 -6.33 14.38 -9.58
CA ALA A 180 -5.24 14.21 -8.60
C ALA A 180 -5.25 15.34 -7.53
N ALA A 181 -5.59 16.57 -7.91
CA ALA A 181 -5.74 17.69 -6.97
C ALA A 181 -6.70 17.38 -5.80
N ARG A 182 -7.75 16.56 -6.02
CA ARG A 182 -8.71 16.18 -4.97
C ARG A 182 -8.11 15.27 -3.89
N VAL A 183 -7.02 14.61 -4.20
CA VAL A 183 -6.29 13.74 -3.27
C VAL A 183 -5.51 14.58 -2.25
N PHE A 184 -4.97 15.71 -2.69
CA PHE A 184 -4.06 16.53 -1.86
C PHE A 184 -4.75 17.75 -1.21
N GLY A 185 -6.00 18.06 -1.53
CA GLY A 185 -6.78 19.17 -0.96
C GLY A 185 -6.47 20.52 -1.58
#